data_5fc0e5553c60b789e9b1d56a5c3cd19c
#
_entry.id   5fc0e5553c60b789e9b1d56a5c3cd19c
#
_cell.length_a   1.000
_cell.length_b   1.000
_cell.length_c   1.000
_cell.angle_alpha   90.00
_cell.angle_beta   90.00
_cell.angle_gamma   90.00
#
_symmetry.space_group_name_H-M   'P 1'
#
loop_
_entity.id
_entity.type
_entity.pdbx_description
1 polymer ?
#
loop_
_entity_poly.entity_id
_entity_poly.type
_entity_poly.pdbx_seq_one_letter_code
_entity_poly.pdbx_strand_id
1 'polypeptide(L)'
;SLIKGIMVKLQQQGLSKGTWKRVPLSSILKERTELNEGLLPVYSVSVSQGVVNQMEYLGRSFAAKDTSKYQVAHFGDLIYTKSPTGSFPYGIVKQNSNRYKVAVSPLYGVYTPANYFTGVFLQEYFKSEVNTFNYLHSLIQKGAKNTINITNQRFLDNYILIPTDSNDLQQISNLLLRLNAKKDLMQNMLQQYQEQKQYLLRQMFI
;
A
#
# COMPACT_ATOMS: atom_id res chain seq x y z
N SER A 1 -8.62 -5.44 13.34
CA SER A 1 -9.62 -5.06 12.32
C SER A 1 -10.25 -6.32 11.73
N LEU A 2 -11.55 -6.29 11.41
CA LEU A 2 -12.30 -7.39 10.80
C LEU A 2 -11.61 -7.92 9.51
N ILE A 3 -11.14 -7.03 8.66
CA ILE A 3 -10.48 -7.39 7.39
C ILE A 3 -9.20 -8.20 7.66
N LYS A 4 -8.39 -7.81 8.65
CA LYS A 4 -7.19 -8.60 9.04
C LYS A 4 -7.58 -10.01 9.48
N GLY A 5 -8.64 -10.16 10.27
CA GLY A 5 -9.15 -11.48 10.71
C GLY A 5 -9.63 -12.34 9.54
N ILE A 6 -10.35 -11.74 8.58
CA ILE A 6 -10.80 -12.42 7.36
C ILE A 6 -9.59 -12.92 6.55
N MET A 7 -8.58 -12.08 6.34
CA MET A 7 -7.36 -12.47 5.60
C MET A 7 -6.64 -13.65 6.26
N VAL A 8 -6.46 -13.62 7.59
CA VAL A 8 -5.83 -14.74 8.32
C VAL A 8 -6.64 -16.02 8.14
N LYS A 9 -7.97 -15.96 8.28
CA LYS A 9 -8.85 -17.11 8.12
C LYS A 9 -8.80 -17.68 6.69
N LEU A 10 -8.82 -16.83 5.68
CA LEU A 10 -8.70 -17.23 4.27
C LEU A 10 -7.35 -17.93 4.00
N GLN A 11 -6.25 -17.39 4.53
CA GLN A 11 -4.92 -18.00 4.42
C GLN A 11 -4.87 -19.39 5.06
N GLN A 12 -5.39 -19.53 6.29
CA GLN A 12 -5.43 -20.81 7.00
C GLN A 12 -6.26 -21.85 6.25
N GLN A 13 -7.45 -21.48 5.78
CA GLN A 13 -8.32 -22.35 5.01
C GLN A 13 -7.71 -22.73 3.66
N GLY A 14 -7.08 -21.78 2.98
CA GLY A 14 -6.42 -22.01 1.70
C GLY A 14 -5.24 -22.97 1.81
N LEU A 15 -4.46 -22.84 2.87
CA LEU A 15 -3.36 -23.78 3.18
C LEU A 15 -3.88 -25.18 3.48
N SER A 16 -4.90 -25.31 4.33
CA SER A 16 -5.45 -26.62 4.71
C SER A 16 -6.10 -27.35 3.52
N LYS A 17 -6.64 -26.61 2.56
CA LYS A 17 -7.25 -27.15 1.34
C LYS A 17 -6.27 -27.30 0.16
N GLY A 18 -5.04 -26.82 0.29
CA GLY A 18 -4.05 -26.81 -0.79
C GLY A 18 -4.37 -25.85 -1.94
N THR A 19 -5.31 -24.89 -1.72
CA THR A 19 -5.72 -23.90 -2.73
C THR A 19 -4.85 -22.63 -2.71
N TRP A 20 -3.90 -22.53 -1.78
CA TRP A 20 -2.93 -21.43 -1.70
C TRP A 20 -1.52 -21.98 -1.76
N LYS A 21 -0.62 -21.19 -2.36
CA LYS A 21 0.81 -21.54 -2.49
C LYS A 21 1.70 -20.35 -2.14
N ARG A 22 2.92 -20.66 -1.74
CA ARG A 22 3.99 -19.66 -1.61
C ARG A 22 4.63 -19.44 -2.97
N VAL A 23 4.64 -18.18 -3.40
CA VAL A 23 5.29 -17.77 -4.65
C VAL A 23 6.34 -16.70 -4.37
N PRO A 24 7.46 -16.64 -5.12
CA PRO A 24 8.37 -15.52 -5.02
C PRO A 24 7.65 -14.25 -5.49
N LEU A 25 7.84 -13.13 -4.80
CA LEU A 25 7.17 -11.88 -5.17
C LEU A 25 7.53 -11.44 -6.58
N SER A 26 8.76 -11.74 -7.04
CA SER A 26 9.23 -11.50 -8.41
C SER A 26 8.42 -12.20 -9.50
N SER A 27 7.65 -13.25 -9.17
CA SER A 27 6.78 -13.93 -10.16
C SER A 27 5.47 -13.18 -10.42
N ILE A 28 5.10 -12.25 -9.54
CA ILE A 28 3.82 -11.53 -9.59
C ILE A 28 3.96 -10.01 -9.56
N LEU A 29 5.16 -9.50 -9.34
CA LEU A 29 5.54 -8.09 -9.43
C LEU A 29 6.76 -7.90 -10.32
N LYS A 30 6.77 -6.81 -11.07
CA LYS A 30 7.95 -6.34 -11.82
C LYS A 30 8.29 -4.92 -11.42
N GLU A 31 9.56 -4.62 -11.22
CA GLU A 31 10.00 -3.25 -11.00
C GLU A 31 9.69 -2.37 -12.21
N ARG A 32 9.13 -1.17 -11.94
CA ARG A 32 8.97 -0.12 -12.95
C ARG A 32 10.11 0.87 -12.79
N THR A 33 10.78 1.15 -13.90
CA THR A 33 11.93 2.08 -13.96
C THR A 33 11.64 3.35 -14.77
N GLU A 34 10.35 3.64 -15.04
CA GLU A 34 9.93 4.85 -15.75
C GLU A 34 10.23 6.09 -14.92
N LEU A 35 10.96 7.03 -15.49
CA LEU A 35 11.31 8.29 -14.84
C LEU A 35 10.38 9.42 -15.27
N ASN A 36 10.17 10.36 -14.34
CA ASN A 36 9.35 11.53 -14.58
C ASN A 36 10.10 12.53 -15.48
N GLU A 37 9.52 12.88 -16.60
CA GLU A 37 10.04 13.94 -17.50
C GLU A 37 9.72 15.36 -16.99
N GLY A 38 9.37 15.50 -15.71
CA GLY A 38 9.18 16.80 -15.03
C GLY A 38 7.76 17.35 -15.06
N LEU A 39 6.81 16.65 -15.65
CA LEU A 39 5.45 17.17 -15.88
C LEU A 39 4.39 16.58 -14.94
N LEU A 40 4.67 15.49 -14.22
CA LEU A 40 3.69 14.85 -13.36
C LEU A 40 3.68 15.45 -11.96
N PRO A 41 2.49 15.56 -11.33
CA PRO A 41 2.40 16.01 -9.94
C PRO A 41 3.06 15.00 -8.99
N VAL A 42 3.71 15.55 -7.95
CA VAL A 42 4.44 14.75 -6.96
C VAL A 42 3.49 14.27 -5.87
N TYR A 43 3.57 12.96 -5.60
CA TYR A 43 2.76 12.26 -4.62
C TYR A 43 3.61 11.68 -3.48
N SER A 44 3.04 11.68 -2.29
CA SER A 44 3.59 11.03 -1.10
C SER A 44 2.79 9.75 -0.78
N VAL A 45 3.36 8.90 0.07
CA VAL A 45 2.71 7.66 0.50
C VAL A 45 2.42 7.74 2.00
N SER A 46 1.13 7.71 2.35
CA SER A 46 0.62 7.77 3.72
C SER A 46 0.18 6.41 4.22
N VAL A 47 0.37 6.14 5.51
CA VAL A 47 -0.14 4.91 6.16
C VAL A 47 -1.66 4.83 6.05
N SER A 48 -2.37 5.93 6.33
CA SER A 48 -3.83 5.98 6.42
C SER A 48 -4.51 6.29 5.09
N GLN A 49 -3.96 7.21 4.29
CA GLN A 49 -4.62 7.73 3.09
C GLN A 49 -4.09 7.14 1.76
N GLY A 50 -3.03 6.31 1.82
CA GLY A 50 -2.45 5.71 0.62
C GLY A 50 -1.56 6.68 -0.16
N VAL A 51 -1.68 6.68 -1.49
CA VAL A 51 -0.90 7.54 -2.40
C VAL A 51 -1.64 8.86 -2.61
N VAL A 52 -1.11 9.94 -2.06
CA VAL A 52 -1.78 11.25 -1.93
C VAL A 52 -0.95 12.37 -2.54
N ASN A 53 -1.62 13.39 -3.09
CA ASN A 53 -0.94 14.59 -3.59
C ASN A 53 -0.16 15.25 -2.45
N GLN A 54 1.13 15.52 -2.68
CA GLN A 54 2.02 16.04 -1.63
C GLN A 54 1.63 17.44 -1.17
N MET A 55 1.23 18.30 -2.10
CA MET A 55 0.81 19.68 -1.80
C MET A 55 -0.50 19.70 -1.00
N GLU A 56 -1.49 18.91 -1.41
CA GLU A 56 -2.80 18.85 -0.75
C GLU A 56 -2.70 18.24 0.66
N TYR A 57 -1.85 17.21 0.79
CA TYR A 57 -1.72 16.45 2.04
C TYR A 57 -0.85 17.14 3.10
N LEU A 58 0.27 17.76 2.67
CA LEU A 58 1.28 18.35 3.58
C LEU A 58 1.23 19.89 3.63
N GLY A 59 0.38 20.52 2.80
CA GLY A 59 0.30 21.97 2.65
C GLY A 59 1.55 22.62 2.01
N ARG A 60 2.56 21.82 1.67
CA ARG A 60 3.80 22.25 1.01
C ARG A 60 4.43 21.10 0.23
N SER A 61 5.22 21.43 -0.79
CA SER A 61 6.02 20.45 -1.52
C SER A 61 7.37 20.26 -0.83
N PHE A 62 7.77 19.01 -0.66
CA PHE A 62 9.12 18.59 -0.32
C PHE A 62 9.88 18.06 -1.55
N ALA A 63 9.26 18.12 -2.72
CA ALA A 63 9.89 17.73 -3.95
C ALA A 63 11.08 18.62 -4.27
N ALA A 64 12.12 18.05 -4.88
CA ALA A 64 13.21 18.82 -5.46
C ALA A 64 12.67 19.77 -6.55
N LYS A 65 13.39 20.86 -6.85
CA LYS A 65 13.05 21.73 -7.98
C LYS A 65 13.07 20.97 -9.30
N ASP A 66 14.00 20.04 -9.45
CA ASP A 66 14.08 19.11 -10.55
C ASP A 66 13.53 17.73 -10.11
N THR A 67 12.43 17.31 -10.73
CA THR A 67 11.78 16.03 -10.48
C THR A 67 12.03 14.99 -11.58
N SER A 68 12.97 15.25 -12.48
CA SER A 68 13.30 14.34 -13.60
C SER A 68 13.78 12.94 -13.15
N LYS A 69 14.34 12.85 -11.95
CA LYS A 69 14.78 11.59 -11.33
C LYS A 69 13.69 10.88 -10.54
N TYR A 70 12.50 11.48 -10.42
CA TYR A 70 11.38 10.84 -9.73
C TYR A 70 10.86 9.68 -10.54
N GLN A 71 10.38 8.67 -9.87
CA GLN A 71 9.79 7.49 -10.51
C GLN A 71 8.32 7.75 -10.83
N VAL A 72 7.84 7.15 -11.93
CA VAL A 72 6.43 7.24 -12.33
C VAL A 72 5.70 6.00 -11.84
N ALA A 73 4.59 6.22 -11.12
CA ALA A 73 3.67 5.17 -10.73
C ALA A 73 2.36 5.29 -11.52
N HIS A 74 1.96 4.22 -12.18
CA HIS A 74 0.70 4.11 -12.90
C HIS A 74 -0.42 3.65 -11.96
N PHE A 75 -1.68 3.78 -12.42
CA PHE A 75 -2.82 3.18 -11.72
C PHE A 75 -2.59 1.68 -11.50
N GLY A 76 -2.77 1.24 -10.27
CA GLY A 76 -2.59 -0.16 -9.88
C GLY A 76 -1.17 -0.55 -9.46
N ASP A 77 -0.15 0.26 -9.74
CA ASP A 77 1.22 -0.01 -9.27
C ASP A 77 1.31 0.01 -7.75
N LEU A 78 2.19 -0.82 -7.20
CA LEU A 78 2.55 -0.81 -5.79
C LEU A 78 3.79 0.07 -5.56
N ILE A 79 3.75 0.88 -4.51
CA ILE A 79 4.84 1.78 -4.11
C ILE A 79 5.34 1.35 -2.74
N TYR A 80 6.64 1.09 -2.62
CA TYR A 80 7.34 0.76 -1.37
C TYR A 80 8.26 1.90 -0.95
N THR A 81 8.05 2.46 0.26
CA THR A 81 8.72 3.69 0.70
C THR A 81 10.12 3.49 1.29
N LYS A 82 10.47 2.29 1.74
CA LYS A 82 11.75 1.94 2.38
C LYS A 82 12.08 2.68 3.69
N SER A 83 11.34 3.70 4.05
CA SER A 83 11.59 4.51 5.24
C SER A 83 10.68 4.11 6.40
N PRO A 84 11.17 4.07 7.64
CA PRO A 84 10.33 3.85 8.82
C PRO A 84 9.16 4.85 8.84
N THR A 85 7.94 4.34 9.07
CA THR A 85 6.73 5.15 9.07
C THR A 85 5.73 4.60 10.08
N GLY A 86 5.48 5.33 11.16
CA GLY A 86 4.61 4.88 12.26
C GLY A 86 5.06 3.53 12.83
N SER A 87 4.17 2.55 12.85
CA SER A 87 4.42 1.18 13.32
C SER A 87 5.14 0.28 12.29
N PHE A 88 5.54 0.82 11.14
CA PHE A 88 6.23 0.09 10.08
C PHE A 88 7.72 0.44 10.06
N PRO A 89 8.60 -0.30 10.75
CA PRO A 89 10.01 0.05 10.90
C PRO A 89 10.81 -0.03 9.60
N TYR A 90 10.31 -0.74 8.59
CA TYR A 90 11.01 -0.99 7.33
C TYR A 90 10.30 -0.39 6.10
N GLY A 91 9.34 0.52 6.34
CA GLY A 91 8.57 1.17 5.29
C GLY A 91 7.21 0.52 5.04
N ILE A 92 6.42 1.19 4.21
CA ILE A 92 5.05 0.80 3.87
C ILE A 92 4.91 0.51 2.39
N VAL A 93 3.94 -0.35 2.05
CA VAL A 93 3.57 -0.66 0.67
C VAL A 93 2.13 -0.21 0.43
N LYS A 94 1.90 0.57 -0.61
CA LYS A 94 0.57 1.07 -1.00
C LYS A 94 0.37 0.96 -2.50
N GLN A 95 -0.85 0.63 -2.92
CA GLN A 95 -1.23 0.64 -4.32
C GLN A 95 -1.61 2.05 -4.75
N ASN A 96 -1.15 2.48 -5.92
CA ASN A 96 -1.60 3.73 -6.52
C ASN A 96 -3.03 3.56 -7.06
N SER A 97 -3.99 4.22 -6.43
CA SER A 97 -5.40 4.23 -6.83
C SER A 97 -5.77 5.46 -7.67
N ASN A 98 -4.83 6.37 -7.93
CA ASN A 98 -5.07 7.52 -8.81
C ASN A 98 -5.19 7.06 -10.26
N ARG A 99 -6.23 7.51 -10.97
CA ARG A 99 -6.53 7.11 -12.35
C ARG A 99 -5.53 7.64 -13.38
N TYR A 100 -4.62 8.50 -12.96
CA TYR A 100 -3.56 9.08 -13.79
C TYR A 100 -2.18 8.71 -13.21
N LYS A 101 -1.15 8.89 -14.04
CA LYS A 101 0.24 8.70 -13.62
C LYS A 101 0.64 9.76 -12.60
N VAL A 102 1.43 9.37 -11.63
CA VAL A 102 1.95 10.27 -10.58
C VAL A 102 3.46 10.11 -10.45
N ALA A 103 4.15 11.18 -10.08
CA ALA A 103 5.56 11.12 -9.74
C ALA A 103 5.74 10.82 -8.24
N VAL A 104 6.65 9.94 -7.90
CA VAL A 104 6.99 9.59 -6.51
C VAL A 104 8.49 9.67 -6.29
N SER A 105 8.90 9.82 -5.02
CA SER A 105 10.31 9.95 -4.64
C SER A 105 11.22 8.90 -5.32
N PRO A 106 12.42 9.28 -5.79
CA PRO A 106 13.40 8.35 -6.33
C PRO A 106 13.91 7.33 -5.31
N LEU A 107 13.66 7.57 -4.02
CA LEU A 107 14.01 6.65 -2.93
C LEU A 107 13.01 5.48 -2.80
N TYR A 108 11.84 5.56 -3.43
CA TYR A 108 10.82 4.51 -3.37
C TYR A 108 11.07 3.43 -4.41
N GLY A 109 10.52 2.25 -4.18
CA GLY A 109 10.37 1.23 -5.20
C GLY A 109 8.98 1.30 -5.82
N VAL A 110 8.89 1.22 -7.14
CA VAL A 110 7.61 1.16 -7.86
C VAL A 110 7.52 -0.18 -8.58
N TYR A 111 6.41 -0.88 -8.43
CA TYR A 111 6.25 -2.23 -8.95
C TYR A 111 4.90 -2.40 -9.64
N THR A 112 4.94 -2.94 -10.85
CA THR A 112 3.75 -3.30 -11.61
C THR A 112 3.32 -4.72 -11.24
N PRO A 113 2.11 -4.92 -10.68
CA PRO A 113 1.58 -6.25 -10.41
C PRO A 113 1.16 -6.96 -11.71
N ALA A 114 1.16 -8.30 -11.69
CA ALA A 114 0.73 -9.13 -12.83
C ALA A 114 -0.68 -8.77 -13.33
N ASN A 115 -1.56 -8.36 -12.43
CA ASN A 115 -2.86 -7.75 -12.72
C ASN A 115 -3.31 -6.88 -11.55
N TYR A 116 -4.39 -6.10 -11.75
CA TYR A 116 -4.94 -5.19 -10.75
C TYR A 116 -5.31 -5.89 -9.43
N PHE A 117 -5.92 -7.06 -9.49
CA PHE A 117 -6.37 -7.81 -8.31
C PHE A 117 -5.20 -8.34 -7.48
N THR A 118 -4.10 -8.71 -8.14
CA THR A 118 -2.84 -9.03 -7.44
C THR A 118 -2.35 -7.82 -6.64
N GLY A 119 -2.40 -6.62 -7.21
CA GLY A 119 -2.06 -5.38 -6.51
C GLY A 119 -2.94 -5.11 -5.30
N VAL A 120 -4.27 -5.26 -5.44
CA VAL A 120 -5.24 -5.12 -4.34
C VAL A 120 -4.95 -6.11 -3.21
N PHE A 121 -4.74 -7.39 -3.55
CA PHE A 121 -4.41 -8.43 -2.58
C PHE A 121 -3.12 -8.11 -1.81
N LEU A 122 -2.07 -7.74 -2.53
CA LEU A 122 -0.77 -7.39 -1.94
C LEU A 122 -0.86 -6.15 -1.06
N GLN A 123 -1.61 -5.14 -1.46
CA GLN A 123 -1.85 -3.98 -0.60
C GLN A 123 -2.49 -4.39 0.73
N GLU A 124 -3.51 -5.25 0.70
CA GLU A 124 -4.15 -5.72 1.94
C GLU A 124 -3.21 -6.59 2.79
N TYR A 125 -2.39 -7.43 2.16
CA TYR A 125 -1.36 -8.19 2.86
C TYR A 125 -0.38 -7.27 3.61
N PHE A 126 0.13 -6.24 2.95
CA PHE A 126 1.10 -5.29 3.51
C PHE A 126 0.46 -4.20 4.41
N LYS A 127 -0.87 -4.11 4.53
CA LYS A 127 -1.53 -3.33 5.59
C LYS A 127 -1.34 -3.93 6.98
N SER A 128 -1.00 -5.21 7.08
CA SER A 128 -0.67 -5.87 8.33
C SER A 128 0.77 -5.55 8.74
N GLU A 129 0.95 -4.88 9.88
CA GLU A 129 2.28 -4.60 10.46
C GLU A 129 3.11 -5.87 10.62
N VAL A 130 2.48 -6.93 11.13
CA VAL A 130 3.14 -8.24 11.33
C VAL A 130 3.57 -8.86 10.01
N ASN A 131 2.70 -8.87 8.99
CA ASN A 131 3.05 -9.43 7.68
C ASN A 131 4.17 -8.63 7.02
N THR A 132 4.07 -7.30 7.07
CA THR A 132 5.07 -6.39 6.50
C THR A 132 6.41 -6.53 7.21
N PHE A 133 6.39 -6.59 8.55
CA PHE A 133 7.59 -6.83 9.34
C PHE A 133 8.23 -8.17 8.97
N ASN A 134 7.49 -9.26 9.02
CA ASN A 134 8.02 -10.61 8.75
C ASN A 134 8.55 -10.72 7.32
N TYR A 135 7.88 -10.09 6.35
CA TYR A 135 8.33 -10.08 4.97
C TYR A 135 9.64 -9.31 4.79
N LEU A 136 9.72 -8.09 5.32
CA LEU A 136 10.85 -7.18 5.11
C LEU A 136 12.05 -7.51 6.00
N HIS A 137 11.83 -7.95 7.25
CA HIS A 137 12.90 -8.23 8.21
C HIS A 137 13.90 -9.26 7.67
N SER A 138 13.42 -10.30 6.99
CA SER A 138 14.27 -11.34 6.40
C SER A 138 15.13 -10.83 5.22
N LEU A 139 14.77 -9.68 4.64
CA LEU A 139 15.47 -9.06 3.51
C LEU A 139 16.53 -8.03 3.94
N ILE A 140 16.58 -7.69 5.24
CA ILE A 140 17.49 -6.68 5.74
C ILE A 140 18.93 -7.11 5.58
N GLN A 141 19.72 -6.28 4.93
CA GLN A 141 21.17 -6.34 4.97
C GLN A 141 21.67 -5.30 5.98
N LYS A 142 22.38 -5.75 7.02
CA LYS A 142 23.07 -4.85 7.93
C LYS A 142 24.25 -4.23 7.20
N GLY A 143 24.09 -3.00 6.74
CA GLY A 143 25.17 -2.20 6.19
C GLY A 143 26.08 -1.63 7.28
N ALA A 144 27.22 -1.06 6.88
CA ALA A 144 28.05 -0.26 7.77
C ALA A 144 27.19 0.83 8.44
N LYS A 145 27.32 1.00 9.77
CA LYS A 145 26.52 1.94 10.60
C LYS A 145 25.06 1.51 10.85
N ASN A 146 24.70 0.21 10.81
CA ASN A 146 23.33 -0.28 11.07
C ASN A 146 22.26 0.32 10.15
N THR A 147 22.62 0.84 8.97
CA THR A 147 21.64 1.31 8.01
C THR A 147 20.87 0.15 7.43
N ILE A 148 19.54 0.23 7.54
CA ILE A 148 18.62 -0.73 6.93
C ILE A 148 18.50 -0.37 5.47
N ASN A 149 18.99 -1.22 4.57
CA ASN A 149 18.84 -1.03 3.14
C ASN A 149 18.19 -2.26 2.50
N ILE A 150 17.01 -2.04 1.89
CA ILE A 150 16.34 -3.03 1.04
C ILE A 150 16.29 -2.43 -0.36
N THR A 151 17.11 -2.94 -1.29
CA THR A 151 17.09 -2.50 -2.68
C THR A 151 15.78 -2.90 -3.35
N ASN A 152 15.44 -2.28 -4.49
CA ASN A 152 14.22 -2.61 -5.23
C ASN A 152 14.20 -4.07 -5.66
N GLN A 153 15.31 -4.59 -6.15
CA GLN A 153 15.44 -6.00 -6.52
C GLN A 153 15.27 -6.91 -5.30
N ARG A 154 15.93 -6.58 -4.18
CA ARG A 154 15.84 -7.37 -2.95
C ARG A 154 14.42 -7.47 -2.39
N PHE A 155 13.61 -6.42 -2.57
CA PHE A 155 12.19 -6.44 -2.18
C PHE A 155 11.42 -7.58 -2.87
N LEU A 156 11.83 -7.99 -4.07
CA LEU A 156 11.19 -9.05 -4.84
C LEU A 156 11.66 -10.47 -4.49
N ASP A 157 12.72 -10.62 -3.68
CA ASP A 157 13.40 -11.91 -3.45
C ASP A 157 12.68 -12.83 -2.44
N ASN A 158 11.70 -12.31 -1.70
CA ASN A 158 11.00 -13.11 -0.69
C ASN A 158 9.68 -13.68 -1.23
N TYR A 159 9.11 -14.61 -0.45
CA TYR A 159 7.92 -15.35 -0.81
C TYR A 159 6.68 -14.81 -0.12
N ILE A 160 5.57 -14.88 -0.81
CA ILE A 160 4.25 -14.55 -0.28
C ILE A 160 3.28 -15.70 -0.54
N LEU A 161 2.32 -15.86 0.37
CA LEU A 161 1.26 -16.85 0.26
C LEU A 161 0.05 -16.23 -0.46
N ILE A 162 -0.35 -16.82 -1.58
CA ILE A 162 -1.47 -16.36 -2.42
C ILE A 162 -2.34 -17.52 -2.89
N PRO A 163 -3.61 -17.27 -3.29
CA PRO A 163 -4.42 -18.24 -4.00
C PRO A 163 -3.73 -18.77 -5.26
N THR A 164 -3.88 -20.06 -5.54
CA THR A 164 -3.32 -20.68 -6.77
C THR A 164 -4.14 -20.38 -8.00
N ASP A 165 -5.46 -20.26 -7.82
CA ASP A 165 -6.40 -19.94 -8.88
C ASP A 165 -6.56 -18.42 -9.01
N SER A 166 -6.52 -17.91 -10.25
CA SER A 166 -6.66 -16.48 -10.55
C SER A 166 -8.06 -15.96 -10.27
N ASN A 167 -9.09 -16.81 -10.44
CA ASN A 167 -10.47 -16.45 -10.15
C ASN A 167 -10.70 -16.30 -8.64
N ASP A 168 -10.14 -17.21 -7.83
CA ASP A 168 -10.17 -17.10 -6.36
C ASP A 168 -9.48 -15.82 -5.90
N LEU A 169 -8.31 -15.50 -6.46
CA LEU A 169 -7.60 -14.25 -6.18
C LEU A 169 -8.47 -13.03 -6.50
N GLN A 170 -9.12 -13.04 -7.66
CA GLN A 170 -10.02 -11.94 -8.06
C GLN A 170 -11.23 -11.82 -7.13
N GLN A 171 -11.87 -12.93 -6.76
CA GLN A 171 -13.01 -12.91 -5.85
C GLN A 171 -12.63 -12.38 -4.47
N ILE A 172 -11.51 -12.83 -3.91
CA ILE A 172 -10.98 -12.35 -2.64
C ILE A 172 -10.67 -10.86 -2.73
N SER A 173 -10.01 -10.41 -3.78
CA SER A 173 -9.66 -9.00 -3.98
C SER A 173 -10.90 -8.12 -4.11
N ASN A 174 -11.93 -8.58 -4.83
CA ASN A 174 -13.22 -7.88 -4.91
C ASN A 174 -13.92 -7.79 -3.54
N LEU A 175 -13.88 -8.87 -2.74
CA LEU A 175 -14.41 -8.85 -1.38
C LEU A 175 -13.67 -7.81 -0.53
N LEU A 176 -12.34 -7.77 -0.60
CA LEU A 176 -11.51 -6.82 0.14
C LEU A 176 -11.81 -5.36 -0.26
N LEU A 177 -11.96 -5.08 -1.56
CA LEU A 177 -12.36 -3.76 -2.06
C LEU A 177 -13.72 -3.34 -1.49
N ARG A 178 -14.73 -4.22 -1.54
CA ARG A 178 -16.07 -3.93 -1.00
C ARG A 178 -16.04 -3.70 0.51
N LEU A 179 -15.27 -4.48 1.27
CA LEU A 179 -15.14 -4.31 2.71
C LEU A 179 -14.45 -2.99 3.08
N ASN A 180 -13.40 -2.60 2.34
CA ASN A 180 -12.73 -1.31 2.55
C ASN A 180 -13.69 -0.15 2.21
N ALA A 181 -14.37 -0.20 1.07
CA ALA A 181 -15.34 0.83 0.68
C ALA A 181 -16.46 0.98 1.73
N LYS A 182 -17.00 -0.13 2.24
CA LYS A 182 -18.01 -0.11 3.31
C LYS A 182 -17.46 0.51 4.60
N LYS A 183 -16.24 0.13 5.00
CA LYS A 183 -15.57 0.69 6.18
C LYS A 183 -15.41 2.21 6.05
N ASP A 184 -14.93 2.68 4.91
CA ASP A 184 -14.67 4.10 4.67
C ASP A 184 -16.00 4.90 4.64
N LEU A 185 -17.05 4.34 4.04
CA LEU A 185 -18.39 4.92 4.08
C LEU A 185 -18.91 5.06 5.52
N MET A 186 -18.79 3.99 6.32
CA MET A 186 -19.24 4.02 7.72
C MET A 186 -18.44 5.02 8.57
N GLN A 187 -17.15 5.17 8.33
CA GLN A 187 -16.30 6.16 9.00
C GLN A 187 -16.73 7.59 8.67
N ASN A 188 -17.01 7.87 7.38
CA ASN A 188 -17.50 9.17 6.94
C ASN A 188 -18.87 9.49 7.54
N MET A 189 -19.80 8.52 7.57
CA MET A 189 -21.10 8.69 8.23
C MET A 189 -20.96 8.99 9.73
N LEU A 190 -20.10 8.26 10.42
CA LEU A 190 -19.84 8.49 11.84
C LEU A 190 -19.31 9.90 12.10
N GLN A 191 -18.38 10.37 11.27
CA GLN A 191 -17.86 11.74 11.36
C GLN A 191 -18.99 12.77 11.17
N GLN A 192 -19.83 12.62 10.15
CA GLN A 192 -20.96 13.52 9.89
C GLN A 192 -21.93 13.56 11.06
N TYR A 193 -22.26 12.40 11.67
CA TYR A 193 -23.11 12.37 12.85
C TYR A 193 -22.46 13.04 14.06
N GLN A 194 -21.15 12.92 14.24
CA GLN A 194 -20.43 13.61 15.31
C GLN A 194 -20.45 15.14 15.12
N GLU A 195 -20.24 15.61 13.90
CA GLU A 195 -20.30 17.03 13.54
C GLU A 195 -21.74 17.58 13.75
N GLN A 196 -22.76 16.85 13.31
CA GLN A 196 -24.15 17.20 13.52
C GLN A 196 -24.51 17.27 15.01
N LYS A 197 -24.08 16.29 15.79
CA LYS A 197 -24.27 16.29 17.24
C LYS A 197 -23.64 17.53 17.88
N GLN A 198 -22.41 17.86 17.52
CA GLN A 198 -21.75 19.05 18.07
C GLN A 198 -22.45 20.35 17.67
N TYR A 199 -22.93 20.44 16.42
CA TYR A 199 -23.71 21.58 15.96
C TYR A 199 -24.98 21.76 16.79
N LEU A 200 -25.77 20.69 16.97
CA LEU A 200 -27.02 20.74 17.77
C LEU A 200 -26.75 21.13 19.23
N LEU A 201 -25.69 20.56 19.86
CA LEU A 201 -25.33 20.93 21.22
C LEU A 201 -25.00 22.42 21.34
N ARG A 202 -24.28 23.00 20.38
CA ARG A 202 -24.00 24.46 20.37
C ARG A 202 -25.27 25.29 20.25
N GLN A 203 -26.28 24.83 19.50
CA GLN A 203 -27.55 25.55 19.40
C GLN A 203 -28.42 25.46 20.64
N MET A 204 -28.26 24.41 21.46
CA MET A 204 -29.05 24.22 22.69
C MET A 204 -28.50 24.98 23.93
N PHE A 205 -27.26 25.41 23.89
CA PHE A 205 -26.58 26.07 25.00
C PHE A 205 -26.11 27.50 24.71
N ILE A 206 -26.69 28.13 23.68
CA ILE A 206 -26.69 29.58 23.46
C ILE A 206 -28.01 30.17 24.02
#